data_334d5c5fadc495adaf4d192eb6372743
#
_entry.id   334d5c5fadc495adaf4d192eb6372743
#
_cell.length_a   1.000
_cell.length_b   1.000
_cell.length_c   1.000
_cell.angle_alpha   90.00
_cell.angle_beta   90.00
_cell.angle_gamma   90.00
#
_symmetry.space_group_name_H-M   'P 1'
#
loop_
_entity.id
_entity.type
_entity.pdbx_description
1 polymer ?
#
loop_
_entity_poly.entity_id
_entity_poly.type
_entity_poly.pdbx_seq_one_letter_code
_entity_poly.pdbx_strand_id
1 'polypeptide(L)'
;MTQGKRKTWVIGHKNPDTDSICAAIAYADLKNQTEDGIFIPKRAGHMNEETKYVLKFFDVPEPELVTDVGAQIKDIEYRRTEGVSSHISIKRAWELMKNLDVVSLPITDNENNLQGMIVTSDIAKSYMDVLDNRILATARTQYKNIVETLNGTLVTGNEHGYFIKGKVVVAATTPDMMEQYIEDDDMVILGDRYESQFCALEMNASCVIVCSGAKITKTIVQLAEEKDCMLISLSLIHI
;
A
#
# COMPACT_ATOMS: atom_id res chain seq x y z
N MET A 1 0.26 19.69 15.70
CA MET A 1 1.71 19.41 15.83
C MET A 1 2.43 20.72 15.69
N THR A 2 3.08 21.22 16.75
CA THR A 2 3.87 22.45 16.72
C THR A 2 5.07 22.23 15.80
N GLN A 3 5.08 22.84 14.64
CA GLN A 3 6.28 22.94 13.79
C GLN A 3 7.37 23.61 14.62
N GLY A 4 8.40 22.86 15.00
CA GLY A 4 9.58 23.44 15.64
C GLY A 4 10.20 24.47 14.69
N LYS A 5 10.63 25.61 15.24
CA LYS A 5 11.29 26.66 14.45
C LYS A 5 12.42 26.07 13.63
N ARG A 6 12.44 26.34 12.32
CA ARG A 6 13.47 25.84 11.39
C ARG A 6 14.83 26.41 11.80
N LYS A 7 15.81 25.52 11.98
CA LYS A 7 17.20 25.90 12.23
C LYS A 7 17.90 26.17 10.91
N THR A 8 18.48 27.35 10.74
CA THR A 8 19.21 27.74 9.54
C THR A 8 20.68 27.98 9.90
N TRP A 9 21.59 27.32 9.19
CA TRP A 9 23.01 27.53 9.37
C TRP A 9 23.49 28.70 8.51
N VAL A 10 24.27 29.63 9.13
CA VAL A 10 24.92 30.73 8.46
C VAL A 10 26.40 30.40 8.34
N ILE A 11 26.87 30.17 7.11
CA ILE A 11 28.22 29.66 6.83
C ILE A 11 28.88 30.61 5.83
N GLY A 12 30.14 30.97 6.08
CA GLY A 12 30.98 31.69 5.14
C GLY A 12 31.64 30.74 4.11
N HIS A 13 32.75 31.15 3.53
CA HIS A 13 33.46 30.35 2.51
C HIS A 13 34.25 29.17 3.13
N LYS A 14 34.69 28.23 2.28
CA LYS A 14 35.30 26.96 2.67
C LYS A 14 36.61 27.10 3.46
N ASN A 15 37.42 28.09 3.16
CA ASN A 15 38.67 28.38 3.85
C ASN A 15 38.49 29.69 4.66
N PRO A 16 37.81 29.65 5.82
CA PRO A 16 37.35 30.86 6.49
C PRO A 16 38.51 31.65 7.07
N ASP A 17 38.54 32.89 6.72
CA ASP A 17 39.36 33.94 7.37
C ASP A 17 38.54 34.66 8.47
N THR A 18 39.15 35.63 9.10
CA THR A 18 38.53 36.40 10.19
C THR A 18 37.25 37.11 9.74
N ASP A 19 37.24 37.68 8.53
CA ASP A 19 36.09 38.34 7.95
C ASP A 19 34.91 37.36 7.75
N SER A 20 35.19 36.22 7.14
CA SER A 20 34.18 35.16 6.90
C SER A 20 33.50 34.68 8.20
N ILE A 21 34.28 34.46 9.25
CA ILE A 21 33.76 34.00 10.54
C ILE A 21 32.97 35.08 11.25
N CYS A 22 33.51 36.29 11.34
CA CYS A 22 32.84 37.40 11.98
C CYS A 22 31.57 37.83 11.26
N ALA A 23 31.56 37.81 9.93
CA ALA A 23 30.34 38.05 9.14
C ALA A 23 29.27 37.01 9.38
N ALA A 24 29.62 35.72 9.44
CA ALA A 24 28.65 34.66 9.73
C ALA A 24 28.02 34.79 11.12
N ILE A 25 28.81 35.13 12.13
CA ILE A 25 28.35 35.39 13.51
C ILE A 25 27.40 36.58 13.55
N ALA A 26 27.86 37.73 13.03
CA ALA A 26 27.10 38.99 13.04
C ALA A 26 25.77 38.85 12.25
N TYR A 27 25.79 38.16 11.10
CA TYR A 27 24.59 37.95 10.32
C TYR A 27 23.61 37.01 11.01
N ALA A 28 24.09 35.92 11.63
CA ALA A 28 23.23 35.04 12.41
C ALA A 28 22.55 35.77 13.58
N ASP A 29 23.30 36.60 14.29
CA ASP A 29 22.77 37.42 15.40
C ASP A 29 21.72 38.41 14.91
N LEU A 30 22.00 39.17 13.84
CA LEU A 30 21.05 40.08 13.23
C LEU A 30 19.74 39.36 12.82
N LYS A 31 19.85 38.21 12.18
CA LYS A 31 18.67 37.44 11.77
C LYS A 31 17.87 36.91 12.95
N ASN A 32 18.51 36.47 14.02
CA ASN A 32 17.83 36.05 15.24
C ASN A 32 17.08 37.18 15.93
N GLN A 33 17.52 38.45 15.72
CA GLN A 33 16.84 39.63 16.27
C GLN A 33 15.71 40.15 15.37
N THR A 34 15.79 39.92 14.05
CA THR A 34 14.88 40.52 13.06
C THR A 34 13.88 39.54 12.45
N GLU A 35 14.13 38.23 12.50
CA GLU A 35 13.31 37.21 11.88
C GLU A 35 12.87 36.13 12.87
N ASP A 36 11.71 35.52 12.60
CA ASP A 36 11.17 34.44 13.42
C ASP A 36 11.78 33.08 13.00
N GLY A 37 13.07 32.89 13.30
CA GLY A 37 13.86 31.68 12.99
C GLY A 37 14.89 31.39 14.07
N ILE A 38 15.69 30.34 13.88
CA ILE A 38 16.88 30.03 14.67
C ILE A 38 18.05 29.99 13.70
N PHE A 39 18.88 31.03 13.71
CA PHE A 39 20.05 31.14 12.85
C PHE A 39 21.29 30.86 13.70
N ILE A 40 22.09 29.88 13.24
CA ILE A 40 23.25 29.36 13.97
C ILE A 40 24.50 29.56 13.11
N PRO A 41 25.50 30.37 13.60
CA PRO A 41 26.74 30.52 12.86
C PRO A 41 27.52 29.22 12.87
N LYS A 42 28.07 28.87 11.73
CA LYS A 42 28.89 27.67 11.49
C LYS A 42 30.09 27.99 10.65
N ARG A 43 31.10 27.15 10.61
CA ARG A 43 32.28 27.30 9.75
C ARG A 43 32.47 26.06 8.87
N ALA A 44 32.96 26.28 7.65
CA ALA A 44 33.18 25.21 6.68
C ALA A 44 34.67 24.77 6.63
N GLY A 45 35.53 25.30 7.47
CA GLY A 45 36.95 24.98 7.52
C GLY A 45 37.63 25.34 8.83
N HIS A 46 38.91 25.12 8.91
CA HIS A 46 39.73 25.46 10.08
C HIS A 46 39.94 26.97 10.17
N MET A 47 39.85 27.52 11.38
CA MET A 47 40.14 28.91 11.66
C MET A 47 41.66 29.12 11.80
N ASN A 48 42.12 30.25 11.35
CA ASN A 48 43.51 30.72 11.59
C ASN A 48 43.67 31.27 13.03
N GLU A 49 44.88 31.52 13.44
CA GLU A 49 45.19 31.98 14.79
C GLU A 49 44.70 33.41 15.03
N GLU A 50 44.68 34.26 13.98
CA GLU A 50 44.10 35.60 14.05
C GLU A 50 42.64 35.55 14.41
N THR A 51 41.85 34.75 13.73
CA THR A 51 40.42 34.55 14.00
C THR A 51 40.19 34.08 15.44
N LYS A 52 40.93 33.09 15.92
CA LYS A 52 40.84 32.59 17.28
C LYS A 52 41.17 33.70 18.30
N TYR A 53 42.19 34.49 18.03
CA TYR A 53 42.55 35.62 18.90
C TYR A 53 41.40 36.65 18.97
N VAL A 54 40.82 37.04 17.82
CA VAL A 54 39.72 37.99 17.75
C VAL A 54 38.49 37.51 18.53
N LEU A 55 38.08 36.25 18.30
CA LEU A 55 36.95 35.65 19.01
C LEU A 55 37.18 35.63 20.54
N LYS A 56 38.38 35.23 20.95
CA LYS A 56 38.75 35.22 22.37
C LYS A 56 38.79 36.62 22.99
N PHE A 57 39.27 37.60 22.22
CA PHE A 57 39.36 38.99 22.72
C PHE A 57 37.98 39.59 22.99
N PHE A 58 36.98 39.23 22.15
CA PHE A 58 35.61 39.71 22.29
C PHE A 58 34.71 38.77 23.08
N ASP A 59 35.25 37.69 23.66
CA ASP A 59 34.51 36.64 24.39
C ASP A 59 33.34 36.05 23.57
N VAL A 60 33.57 35.83 22.29
CA VAL A 60 32.60 35.23 21.36
C VAL A 60 32.94 33.74 21.17
N PRO A 61 31.97 32.84 21.33
CA PRO A 61 32.21 31.40 21.17
C PRO A 61 32.56 31.05 19.69
N GLU A 62 33.48 30.11 19.53
CA GLU A 62 33.87 29.60 18.20
C GLU A 62 32.69 28.93 17.50
N PRO A 63 32.40 29.28 16.23
CA PRO A 63 31.40 28.56 15.45
C PRO A 63 31.82 27.07 15.24
N GLU A 64 30.86 26.17 15.35
CA GLU A 64 31.09 24.74 15.16
C GLU A 64 31.42 24.42 13.70
N LEU A 65 32.38 23.49 13.50
CA LEU A 65 32.77 23.01 12.16
C LEU A 65 31.66 22.15 11.55
N VAL A 66 31.31 22.47 10.31
CA VAL A 66 30.42 21.64 9.48
C VAL A 66 31.25 21.00 8.37
N THR A 67 31.28 19.69 8.36
CA THR A 67 32.04 18.90 7.37
C THR A 67 31.19 18.48 6.18
N ASP A 68 29.88 18.46 6.34
CA ASP A 68 28.91 18.05 5.31
C ASP A 68 27.66 18.94 5.37
N VAL A 69 27.31 19.55 4.25
CA VAL A 69 26.10 20.36 4.04
C VAL A 69 25.12 19.69 3.06
N GLY A 70 25.38 18.45 2.68
CA GLY A 70 24.48 17.68 1.83
C GLY A 70 23.11 17.48 2.47
N ALA A 71 22.06 17.40 1.64
CA ALA A 71 20.70 17.12 2.09
C ALA A 71 20.66 15.76 2.80
N GLN A 72 20.07 15.74 3.99
CA GLN A 72 19.88 14.52 4.78
C GLN A 72 18.41 14.12 4.73
N ILE A 73 18.13 12.84 4.98
CA ILE A 73 16.74 12.32 5.00
C ILE A 73 15.87 13.10 6.00
N LYS A 74 16.42 13.59 7.11
CA LYS A 74 15.70 14.41 8.09
C LYS A 74 15.26 15.78 7.54
N ASP A 75 15.90 16.25 6.44
CA ASP A 75 15.63 17.58 5.84
C ASP A 75 14.55 17.49 4.75
N ILE A 76 14.08 16.26 4.42
CA ILE A 76 13.07 16.00 3.42
C ILE A 76 11.72 15.83 4.12
N GLU A 77 10.71 16.53 3.64
CA GLU A 77 9.33 16.24 4.02
C GLU A 77 8.92 14.89 3.43
N TYR A 78 8.63 13.92 4.27
CA TYR A 78 8.10 12.63 3.86
C TYR A 78 6.82 12.30 4.59
N ARG A 79 5.91 11.68 3.89
CA ARG A 79 4.67 11.18 4.49
C ARG A 79 4.96 9.85 5.19
N ARG A 80 4.53 9.73 6.44
CA ARG A 80 4.53 8.45 7.15
C ARG A 80 3.26 7.72 6.77
N THR A 81 3.41 6.60 6.07
CA THR A 81 2.31 5.73 5.67
C THR A 81 2.46 4.41 6.42
N GLU A 82 1.39 3.95 7.05
CA GLU A 82 1.37 2.62 7.64
C GLU A 82 1.42 1.56 6.54
N GLY A 83 2.09 0.45 6.80
CA GLY A 83 2.15 -0.68 5.89
C GLY A 83 0.81 -1.42 5.86
N VAL A 84 0.54 -2.07 4.73
CA VAL A 84 -0.62 -2.95 4.56
C VAL A 84 -0.20 -4.41 4.52
N SER A 85 -1.08 -5.31 4.93
CA SER A 85 -0.83 -6.76 4.86
C SER A 85 -0.71 -7.21 3.40
N SER A 86 0.15 -8.22 3.14
CA SER A 86 0.25 -8.89 1.83
C SER A 86 -1.06 -9.55 1.37
N HIS A 87 -2.02 -9.75 2.28
CA HIS A 87 -3.34 -10.33 1.98
C HIS A 87 -4.41 -9.28 1.62
N ILE A 88 -4.04 -8.00 1.51
CA ILE A 88 -4.99 -6.94 1.13
C ILE A 88 -5.49 -7.16 -0.30
N SER A 89 -6.79 -6.95 -0.55
CA SER A 89 -7.32 -6.95 -1.91
C SER A 89 -6.86 -5.72 -2.70
N ILE A 90 -6.71 -5.86 -4.03
CA ILE A 90 -6.36 -4.75 -4.92
C ILE A 90 -7.39 -3.62 -4.80
N LYS A 91 -8.68 -3.93 -4.71
CA LYS A 91 -9.75 -2.95 -4.48
C LYS A 91 -9.50 -2.14 -3.20
N ARG A 92 -9.20 -2.81 -2.10
CA ARG A 92 -8.94 -2.14 -0.82
C ARG A 92 -7.65 -1.32 -0.84
N ALA A 93 -6.60 -1.82 -1.48
CA ALA A 93 -5.35 -1.08 -1.70
C ALA A 93 -5.61 0.20 -2.50
N TRP A 94 -6.40 0.13 -3.58
CA TRP A 94 -6.79 1.29 -4.38
C TRP A 94 -7.60 2.33 -3.60
N GLU A 95 -8.58 1.89 -2.78
CA GLU A 95 -9.35 2.78 -1.90
C GLU A 95 -8.44 3.51 -0.90
N LEU A 96 -7.48 2.80 -0.30
CA LEU A 96 -6.50 3.40 0.60
C LEU A 96 -5.60 4.41 -0.11
N MET A 97 -5.08 4.07 -1.30
CA MET A 97 -4.27 5.01 -2.10
C MET A 97 -5.02 6.30 -2.40
N LYS A 98 -6.31 6.21 -2.78
CA LYS A 98 -7.15 7.39 -3.02
C LYS A 98 -7.37 8.21 -1.75
N ASN A 99 -7.69 7.55 -0.65
CA ASN A 99 -8.00 8.24 0.62
C ASN A 99 -6.77 8.92 1.22
N LEU A 100 -5.59 8.32 1.05
CA LEU A 100 -4.32 8.85 1.54
C LEU A 100 -3.64 9.78 0.54
N ASP A 101 -4.17 9.88 -0.69
CA ASP A 101 -3.56 10.63 -1.80
C ASP A 101 -2.10 10.21 -2.03
N VAL A 102 -1.88 8.89 -2.18
CA VAL A 102 -0.57 8.29 -2.42
C VAL A 102 -0.60 7.40 -3.67
N VAL A 103 0.54 7.27 -4.35
CA VAL A 103 0.69 6.44 -5.56
C VAL A 103 1.31 5.07 -5.26
N SER A 104 1.67 4.83 -4.01
CA SER A 104 2.27 3.57 -3.57
C SER A 104 1.92 3.26 -2.12
N LEU A 105 1.81 1.97 -1.79
CA LEU A 105 1.61 1.48 -0.42
C LEU A 105 2.69 0.45 -0.09
N PRO A 106 3.39 0.57 1.06
CA PRO A 106 4.29 -0.47 1.53
C PRO A 106 3.49 -1.69 2.00
N ILE A 107 3.99 -2.88 1.68
CA ILE A 107 3.48 -4.15 2.22
C ILE A 107 4.38 -4.54 3.38
N THR A 108 3.79 -4.82 4.53
CA THR A 108 4.52 -5.23 5.73
C THR A 108 3.98 -6.53 6.30
N ASP A 109 4.82 -7.23 7.04
CA ASP A 109 4.41 -8.36 7.87
C ASP A 109 3.83 -7.91 9.22
N ASN A 110 3.46 -8.87 10.07
CA ASN A 110 2.90 -8.61 11.38
C ASN A 110 3.90 -7.93 12.35
N GLU A 111 5.19 -7.98 12.05
CA GLU A 111 6.26 -7.33 12.81
C GLU A 111 6.63 -5.96 12.24
N ASN A 112 5.86 -5.49 11.23
CA ASN A 112 6.06 -4.23 10.52
C ASN A 112 7.37 -4.17 9.69
N ASN A 113 7.93 -5.34 9.28
CA ASN A 113 9.04 -5.39 8.36
C ASN A 113 8.54 -5.25 6.92
N LEU A 114 9.25 -4.46 6.11
CA LEU A 114 8.91 -4.24 4.70
C LEU A 114 9.09 -5.53 3.88
N GLN A 115 8.01 -6.00 3.27
CA GLN A 115 7.99 -7.17 2.38
C GLN A 115 7.97 -6.79 0.91
N GLY A 116 7.37 -5.64 0.59
CA GLY A 116 7.23 -5.19 -0.78
C GLY A 116 6.49 -3.85 -0.88
N MET A 117 6.06 -3.53 -2.10
CA MET A 117 5.32 -2.30 -2.37
C MET A 117 4.30 -2.53 -3.46
N ILE A 118 3.10 -1.98 -3.30
CA ILE A 118 2.07 -1.90 -4.34
C ILE A 118 2.12 -0.50 -4.93
N VAL A 119 2.21 -0.39 -6.25
CA VAL A 119 2.16 0.89 -6.97
C VAL A 119 0.98 0.94 -7.94
N THR A 120 0.58 2.14 -8.36
CA THR A 120 -0.56 2.33 -9.27
C THR A 120 -0.42 1.54 -10.58
N SER A 121 0.82 1.35 -11.08
CA SER A 121 1.08 0.56 -12.28
C SER A 121 0.76 -0.93 -12.12
N ASP A 122 0.92 -1.50 -10.92
CA ASP A 122 0.57 -2.91 -10.65
C ASP A 122 -0.94 -3.10 -10.74
N ILE A 123 -1.70 -2.12 -10.20
CA ILE A 123 -3.16 -2.10 -10.28
C ILE A 123 -3.60 -1.99 -11.75
N ALA A 124 -3.02 -1.05 -12.52
CA ALA A 124 -3.34 -0.88 -13.94
C ALA A 124 -3.03 -2.15 -14.75
N LYS A 125 -1.88 -2.79 -14.49
CA LYS A 125 -1.51 -4.05 -15.15
C LYS A 125 -2.51 -5.15 -14.85
N SER A 126 -2.93 -5.32 -13.60
CA SER A 126 -3.90 -6.35 -13.22
C SER A 126 -5.26 -6.15 -13.92
N TYR A 127 -5.66 -4.92 -14.19
CA TYR A 127 -6.87 -4.63 -14.99
C TYR A 127 -6.71 -4.97 -16.47
N MET A 128 -5.51 -4.84 -17.04
CA MET A 128 -5.24 -5.21 -18.43
C MET A 128 -5.17 -6.73 -18.62
N ASP A 129 -4.76 -7.46 -17.59
CA ASP A 129 -4.67 -8.93 -17.59
C ASP A 129 -6.04 -9.63 -17.36
N VAL A 130 -7.15 -8.87 -17.26
CA VAL A 130 -8.54 -9.38 -17.00
C VAL A 130 -9.04 -10.36 -18.08
N LEU A 131 -8.38 -10.45 -19.22
CA LEU A 131 -8.72 -11.43 -20.27
C LEU A 131 -8.28 -12.87 -19.91
N ASP A 132 -7.42 -13.04 -18.91
CA ASP A 132 -7.03 -14.36 -18.42
C ASP A 132 -7.96 -14.81 -17.28
N ASN A 133 -8.86 -15.75 -17.59
CA ASN A 133 -9.80 -16.34 -16.64
C ASN A 133 -9.13 -17.20 -15.53
N ARG A 134 -7.81 -17.39 -15.57
CA ARG A 134 -7.01 -18.09 -14.55
C ARG A 134 -6.23 -17.15 -13.63
N ILE A 135 -6.34 -15.84 -13.83
CA ILE A 135 -5.53 -14.84 -13.07
C ILE A 135 -5.74 -14.96 -11.55
N LEU A 136 -6.96 -15.24 -11.09
CA LEU A 136 -7.26 -15.37 -9.66
C LEU A 136 -6.57 -16.59 -9.03
N ALA A 137 -6.51 -17.71 -9.75
CA ALA A 137 -5.82 -18.92 -9.32
C ALA A 137 -4.30 -18.72 -9.32
N THR A 138 -3.75 -18.10 -10.37
CA THR A 138 -2.33 -17.79 -10.50
C THR A 138 -1.87 -16.85 -9.39
N ALA A 139 -2.69 -15.87 -9.02
CA ALA A 139 -2.44 -14.94 -7.93
C ALA A 139 -2.66 -15.55 -6.55
N ARG A 140 -3.15 -16.79 -6.44
CA ARG A 140 -3.52 -17.45 -5.18
C ARG A 140 -4.45 -16.56 -4.36
N THR A 141 -5.56 -16.14 -4.96
CA THR A 141 -6.47 -15.16 -4.36
C THR A 141 -7.22 -15.77 -3.17
N GLN A 142 -7.18 -15.08 -2.03
CA GLN A 142 -7.93 -15.50 -0.85
C GLN A 142 -9.43 -15.29 -1.07
N TYR A 143 -10.26 -16.26 -0.67
CA TYR A 143 -11.72 -16.19 -0.85
C TYR A 143 -12.35 -14.97 -0.15
N LYS A 144 -11.83 -14.57 1.00
CA LYS A 144 -12.22 -13.35 1.69
C LYS A 144 -12.15 -12.11 0.78
N ASN A 145 -11.07 -11.97 0.00
CA ASN A 145 -10.90 -10.85 -0.94
C ASN A 145 -11.94 -10.90 -2.06
N ILE A 146 -12.34 -12.09 -2.50
CA ILE A 146 -13.40 -12.27 -3.51
C ILE A 146 -14.74 -11.82 -2.94
N VAL A 147 -15.09 -12.29 -1.74
CA VAL A 147 -16.32 -11.90 -1.03
C VAL A 147 -16.39 -10.38 -0.84
N GLU A 148 -15.32 -9.77 -0.32
CA GLU A 148 -15.24 -8.32 -0.11
C GLU A 148 -15.33 -7.53 -1.42
N THR A 149 -14.61 -7.96 -2.46
CA THR A 149 -14.57 -7.26 -3.75
C THR A 149 -15.92 -7.25 -4.44
N LEU A 150 -16.63 -8.36 -4.36
CA LEU A 150 -17.96 -8.52 -4.97
C LEU A 150 -19.11 -8.03 -4.06
N ASN A 151 -18.81 -7.56 -2.84
CA ASN A 151 -19.79 -7.26 -1.80
C ASN A 151 -20.78 -8.45 -1.59
N GLY A 152 -20.25 -9.67 -1.64
CA GLY A 152 -20.99 -10.90 -1.51
C GLY A 152 -21.21 -11.30 -0.06
N THR A 153 -22.06 -12.31 0.14
CA THR A 153 -22.28 -12.95 1.43
C THR A 153 -21.78 -14.38 1.33
N LEU A 154 -20.89 -14.78 2.23
CA LEU A 154 -20.49 -16.18 2.36
C LEU A 154 -21.65 -16.99 2.89
N VAL A 155 -22.01 -18.07 2.18
CA VAL A 155 -23.08 -19.02 2.57
C VAL A 155 -22.47 -20.24 3.28
N THR A 156 -21.43 -20.85 2.70
CA THR A 156 -20.66 -21.91 3.32
C THR A 156 -19.23 -21.96 2.77
N GLY A 157 -18.30 -22.61 3.48
CA GLY A 157 -16.90 -22.75 3.15
C GLY A 157 -15.97 -21.91 4.04
N ASN A 158 -14.66 -21.94 3.75
CA ASN A 158 -13.63 -21.26 4.53
C ASN A 158 -13.14 -20.00 3.81
N GLU A 159 -13.53 -18.82 4.29
CA GLU A 159 -13.11 -17.53 3.71
C GLU A 159 -11.59 -17.28 3.75
N HIS A 160 -10.87 -17.93 4.65
CA HIS A 160 -9.43 -17.83 4.76
C HIS A 160 -8.67 -18.78 3.82
N GLY A 161 -9.38 -19.64 3.11
CA GLY A 161 -8.83 -20.47 2.04
C GLY A 161 -8.45 -19.65 0.81
N TYR A 162 -7.77 -20.28 -0.13
CA TYR A 162 -7.25 -19.63 -1.33
C TYR A 162 -7.75 -20.35 -2.60
N PHE A 163 -8.15 -19.58 -3.59
CA PHE A 163 -8.36 -20.07 -4.95
C PHE A 163 -7.00 -20.22 -5.63
N ILE A 164 -6.55 -21.44 -5.82
CA ILE A 164 -5.18 -21.76 -6.27
C ILE A 164 -5.12 -22.53 -7.58
N LYS A 165 -6.26 -23.03 -8.04
CA LYS A 165 -6.37 -23.88 -9.23
C LYS A 165 -7.72 -23.64 -9.91
N GLY A 166 -7.82 -23.94 -11.20
CA GLY A 166 -9.03 -23.74 -11.99
C GLY A 166 -9.08 -22.36 -12.66
N LYS A 167 -10.16 -22.11 -13.35
CA LYS A 167 -10.48 -20.86 -14.05
C LYS A 167 -11.81 -20.30 -13.55
N VAL A 168 -12.07 -19.03 -13.86
CA VAL A 168 -13.38 -18.40 -13.61
C VAL A 168 -14.28 -18.63 -14.81
N VAL A 169 -15.45 -19.25 -14.59
CA VAL A 169 -16.44 -19.57 -15.61
C VAL A 169 -17.76 -18.89 -15.32
N VAL A 170 -18.27 -18.12 -16.29
CA VAL A 170 -19.64 -17.58 -16.21
C VAL A 170 -20.58 -18.56 -16.87
N ALA A 171 -21.36 -19.28 -16.07
CA ALA A 171 -22.25 -20.35 -16.52
C ALA A 171 -23.66 -19.79 -16.85
N ALA A 172 -23.77 -19.10 -17.95
CA ALA A 172 -25.02 -18.51 -18.47
C ALA A 172 -25.77 -19.41 -19.47
N THR A 173 -25.60 -20.73 -19.36
CA THR A 173 -26.13 -21.72 -20.30
C THR A 173 -26.91 -22.83 -19.58
N THR A 174 -27.35 -23.86 -20.31
CA THR A 174 -28.05 -25.03 -19.74
C THR A 174 -27.06 -25.99 -19.05
N PRO A 175 -27.49 -26.81 -18.05
CA PRO A 175 -26.61 -27.75 -17.37
C PRO A 175 -25.84 -28.68 -18.31
N ASP A 176 -26.50 -29.22 -19.33
CA ASP A 176 -25.86 -30.11 -20.32
C ASP A 176 -24.68 -29.47 -21.08
N MET A 177 -24.78 -28.18 -21.28
CA MET A 177 -23.69 -27.40 -21.89
C MET A 177 -22.63 -27.00 -20.86
N MET A 178 -22.99 -26.79 -19.58
CA MET A 178 -22.06 -26.47 -18.51
C MET A 178 -21.05 -27.57 -18.28
N GLU A 179 -21.46 -28.84 -18.33
CA GLU A 179 -20.59 -30.01 -18.20
C GLU A 179 -19.41 -30.03 -19.19
N GLN A 180 -19.55 -29.33 -20.33
CA GLN A 180 -18.49 -29.27 -21.33
C GLN A 180 -17.44 -28.20 -21.05
N TYR A 181 -17.72 -27.25 -20.16
CA TYR A 181 -16.87 -26.08 -19.90
C TYR A 181 -16.33 -26.00 -18.50
N ILE A 182 -17.01 -26.62 -17.52
CA ILE A 182 -16.57 -26.65 -16.12
C ILE A 182 -15.59 -27.81 -15.94
N GLU A 183 -14.46 -27.50 -15.37
CA GLU A 183 -13.42 -28.46 -14.97
C GLU A 183 -13.32 -28.49 -13.43
N ASP A 184 -12.65 -29.53 -12.91
CA ASP A 184 -12.37 -29.66 -11.49
C ASP A 184 -11.67 -28.38 -10.96
N ASP A 185 -12.06 -27.94 -9.75
CA ASP A 185 -11.52 -26.76 -9.07
C ASP A 185 -11.88 -25.40 -9.69
N ASP A 186 -12.74 -25.34 -10.72
CA ASP A 186 -13.17 -24.06 -11.30
C ASP A 186 -13.98 -23.21 -10.30
N MET A 187 -13.95 -21.89 -10.51
CA MET A 187 -14.86 -20.94 -9.87
C MET A 187 -16.01 -20.64 -10.83
N VAL A 188 -17.22 -21.01 -10.45
CA VAL A 188 -18.40 -20.91 -11.34
C VAL A 188 -19.33 -19.80 -10.88
N ILE A 189 -19.59 -18.83 -11.77
CA ILE A 189 -20.56 -17.73 -11.56
C ILE A 189 -21.85 -18.10 -12.30
N LEU A 190 -22.96 -18.14 -11.58
CA LEU A 190 -24.24 -18.56 -12.14
C LEU A 190 -25.44 -17.85 -11.48
N GLY A 191 -26.63 -18.06 -12.01
CA GLY A 191 -27.88 -17.48 -11.55
C GLY A 191 -28.68 -18.37 -10.61
N ASP A 192 -30.00 -18.19 -10.66
CA ASP A 192 -31.00 -18.74 -9.74
C ASP A 192 -31.44 -20.19 -10.05
N ARG A 193 -31.00 -20.79 -11.17
CA ARG A 193 -31.43 -22.11 -11.57
C ARG A 193 -30.80 -23.19 -10.68
N TYR A 194 -31.67 -23.94 -9.99
CA TYR A 194 -31.25 -25.01 -9.11
C TYR A 194 -30.38 -26.05 -9.83
N GLU A 195 -30.78 -26.45 -11.05
CA GLU A 195 -30.08 -27.46 -11.87
C GLU A 195 -28.65 -27.00 -12.21
N SER A 196 -28.46 -25.69 -12.46
CA SER A 196 -27.14 -25.13 -12.73
C SER A 196 -26.26 -25.12 -11.49
N GLN A 197 -26.84 -24.77 -10.33
CA GLN A 197 -26.12 -24.82 -9.04
C GLN A 197 -25.70 -26.26 -8.70
N PHE A 198 -26.59 -27.21 -8.89
CA PHE A 198 -26.34 -28.62 -8.66
C PHE A 198 -25.25 -29.16 -9.61
N CYS A 199 -25.37 -28.88 -10.91
CA CYS A 199 -24.38 -29.26 -11.91
C CYS A 199 -22.97 -28.72 -11.57
N ALA A 200 -22.82 -27.47 -11.22
CA ALA A 200 -21.51 -26.90 -10.86
C ALA A 200 -20.87 -27.63 -9.67
N LEU A 201 -21.65 -28.00 -8.66
CA LEU A 201 -21.15 -28.75 -7.51
C LEU A 201 -20.79 -30.20 -7.88
N GLU A 202 -21.59 -30.87 -8.71
CA GLU A 202 -21.27 -32.25 -9.19
C GLU A 202 -20.01 -32.27 -10.05
N MET A 203 -19.70 -31.17 -10.78
CA MET A 203 -18.47 -31.00 -11.55
C MET A 203 -17.26 -30.64 -10.67
N ASN A 204 -17.36 -30.73 -9.34
CA ASN A 204 -16.32 -30.46 -8.36
C ASN A 204 -15.76 -29.01 -8.46
N ALA A 205 -16.61 -28.01 -8.70
CA ALA A 205 -16.22 -26.61 -8.61
C ALA A 205 -15.68 -26.30 -7.21
N SER A 206 -14.56 -25.60 -7.11
CA SER A 206 -14.01 -25.16 -5.82
C SER A 206 -14.76 -23.97 -5.22
N CYS A 207 -15.43 -23.19 -6.07
CA CYS A 207 -16.23 -22.05 -5.65
C CYS A 207 -17.44 -21.86 -6.57
N VAL A 208 -18.60 -21.67 -5.97
CA VAL A 208 -19.84 -21.32 -6.69
C VAL A 208 -20.34 -19.97 -6.22
N ILE A 209 -20.53 -19.04 -7.16
CA ILE A 209 -21.03 -17.69 -6.91
C ILE A 209 -22.44 -17.57 -7.49
N VAL A 210 -23.44 -17.47 -6.64
CA VAL A 210 -24.85 -17.35 -7.02
C VAL A 210 -25.26 -15.88 -7.05
N CYS A 211 -25.64 -15.40 -8.24
CA CYS A 211 -26.02 -14.02 -8.50
C CYS A 211 -27.51 -13.73 -8.29
N SER A 212 -27.88 -12.44 -8.36
CA SER A 212 -29.27 -11.93 -8.39
C SER A 212 -30.08 -12.16 -7.09
N GLY A 213 -29.44 -12.34 -5.95
CA GLY A 213 -30.14 -12.56 -4.68
C GLY A 213 -31.00 -13.85 -4.67
N ALA A 214 -30.65 -14.80 -5.54
CA ALA A 214 -31.39 -16.05 -5.67
C ALA A 214 -31.39 -16.85 -4.37
N LYS A 215 -32.51 -17.51 -4.07
CA LYS A 215 -32.59 -18.40 -2.93
C LYS A 215 -31.75 -19.65 -3.16
N ILE A 216 -30.78 -19.86 -2.32
CA ILE A 216 -30.00 -21.10 -2.28
C ILE A 216 -30.72 -22.09 -1.37
N THR A 217 -31.04 -23.27 -1.88
CA THR A 217 -31.75 -24.28 -1.13
C THR A 217 -30.83 -24.97 -0.11
N LYS A 218 -31.41 -25.52 0.97
CA LYS A 218 -30.66 -26.28 1.97
C LYS A 218 -29.88 -27.46 1.35
N THR A 219 -30.45 -28.09 0.34
CA THR A 219 -29.82 -29.19 -0.39
C THR A 219 -28.53 -28.75 -1.09
N ILE A 220 -28.55 -27.58 -1.73
CA ILE A 220 -27.35 -27.00 -2.37
C ILE A 220 -26.27 -26.64 -1.33
N VAL A 221 -26.68 -26.08 -0.19
CA VAL A 221 -25.74 -25.77 0.91
C VAL A 221 -25.08 -27.05 1.44
N GLN A 222 -25.87 -28.09 1.72
CA GLN A 222 -25.35 -29.39 2.19
C GLN A 222 -24.39 -30.03 1.17
N LEU A 223 -24.75 -30.01 -0.10
CA LEU A 223 -23.90 -30.53 -1.15
C LEU A 223 -22.58 -29.76 -1.29
N ALA A 224 -22.64 -28.44 -1.16
CA ALA A 224 -21.42 -27.60 -1.17
C ALA A 224 -20.52 -27.89 0.03
N GLU A 225 -21.08 -28.15 1.22
CA GLU A 225 -20.34 -28.57 2.41
C GLU A 225 -19.71 -29.95 2.22
N GLU A 226 -20.43 -30.93 1.68
CA GLU A 226 -19.92 -32.28 1.38
C GLU A 226 -18.80 -32.27 0.37
N LYS A 227 -18.83 -31.35 -0.59
CA LYS A 227 -17.83 -31.20 -1.66
C LYS A 227 -16.67 -30.24 -1.28
N ASP A 228 -16.67 -29.69 -0.07
CA ASP A 228 -15.72 -28.64 0.38
C ASP A 228 -15.70 -27.42 -0.58
N CYS A 229 -16.84 -27.13 -1.21
CA CYS A 229 -17.00 -26.04 -2.16
C CYS A 229 -17.39 -24.73 -1.47
N MET A 230 -16.69 -23.66 -1.83
CA MET A 230 -17.01 -22.31 -1.38
C MET A 230 -18.31 -21.84 -2.03
N LEU A 231 -19.30 -21.40 -1.25
CA LEU A 231 -20.59 -20.92 -1.75
C LEU A 231 -20.80 -19.45 -1.35
N ILE A 232 -20.87 -18.58 -2.36
CA ILE A 232 -21.03 -17.13 -2.17
C ILE A 232 -22.34 -16.68 -2.83
N SER A 233 -23.12 -15.85 -2.13
CA SER A 233 -24.32 -15.22 -2.66
C SER A 233 -24.09 -13.74 -2.95
N LEU A 234 -24.51 -13.26 -4.12
CA LEU A 234 -24.54 -11.86 -4.51
C LEU A 234 -25.96 -11.34 -4.62
N SER A 235 -26.28 -10.24 -3.93
CA SER A 235 -27.62 -9.64 -3.94
C SER A 235 -28.00 -9.00 -5.28
N LEU A 236 -27.01 -8.49 -6.03
CA LEU A 236 -27.17 -7.87 -7.34
C LEU A 236 -26.01 -8.30 -8.27
N ILE A 237 -26.27 -8.31 -9.57
CA ILE A 237 -25.21 -8.35 -10.58
C ILE A 237 -24.70 -6.93 -10.71
N HIS A 238 -23.58 -6.61 -10.10
CA HIS A 238 -22.83 -5.40 -10.44
C HIS A 238 -21.94 -5.73 -11.64
N ILE A 239 -22.41 -5.36 -12.83
CA ILE A 239 -21.61 -5.33 -14.04
C ILE A 239 -20.86 -4.00 -14.09
#